data_798a5b7d3de7fe2a7432096eafa02989
#
_entry.id   798a5b7d3de7fe2a7432096eafa02989
#
_cell.length_a   1.000
_cell.length_b   1.000
_cell.length_c   1.000
_cell.angle_alpha   90.00
_cell.angle_beta   90.00
_cell.angle_gamma   90.00
#
_symmetry.space_group_name_H-M   'P 1'
#
loop_
_entity.id
_entity.type
_entity.pdbx_description
1 polymer ?
#
loop_
_entity_poly.entity_id
_entity_poly.type
_entity_poly.pdbx_seq_one_letter_code
_entity_poly.pdbx_strand_id
1 'polypeptide(L)'
;SLAGLFATWASFNSSAFSRIASASGSLWYPDFARFVTEAPLARPIDCAYFSLGSKEAKTPSRLLRNVATGTDKVVAAFRSKGVPTQFESNPGNHFKEPTLRMARGIAWAISRQAPNR
;
A
#
# COMPACT_ATOMS: atom_id res chain seq x y z
N SER A 1 -2.81 5.31 -7.19
CA SER A 1 -3.62 6.52 -6.97
C SER A 1 -4.76 6.23 -6.01
N LEU A 2 -5.96 6.71 -6.30
CA LEU A 2 -7.11 6.56 -5.42
C LEU A 2 -7.50 5.10 -5.20
N ALA A 3 -7.34 4.25 -6.20
CA ALA A 3 -7.63 2.82 -6.07
C ALA A 3 -6.76 2.13 -5.00
N GLY A 4 -5.49 2.48 -4.93
CA GLY A 4 -4.59 1.95 -3.90
C GLY A 4 -4.97 2.43 -2.50
N LEU A 5 -5.38 3.68 -2.37
CA LEU A 5 -5.91 4.22 -1.13
C LEU A 5 -7.16 3.46 -0.70
N PHE A 6 -8.10 3.25 -1.63
CA PHE A 6 -9.33 2.53 -1.36
C PHE A 6 -9.07 1.08 -0.95
N ALA A 7 -8.20 0.37 -1.66
CA ALA A 7 -7.88 -1.02 -1.34
C ALA A 7 -7.31 -1.14 0.08
N THR A 8 -6.44 -0.22 0.47
CA THR A 8 -5.85 -0.20 1.80
C THR A 8 -6.91 0.10 2.86
N TRP A 9 -7.74 1.12 2.62
CA TRP A 9 -8.85 1.49 3.51
C TRP A 9 -9.85 0.34 3.68
N ALA A 10 -10.14 -0.38 2.61
CA ALA A 10 -11.11 -1.49 2.64
C ALA A 10 -10.72 -2.59 3.62
N SER A 11 -9.43 -2.82 3.85
CA SER A 11 -8.97 -3.82 4.82
C SER A 11 -9.35 -3.50 6.27
N PHE A 12 -9.67 -2.25 6.54
CA PHE A 12 -10.12 -1.80 7.87
C PHE A 12 -11.64 -1.76 7.99
N ASN A 13 -12.37 -1.80 6.88
CA ASN A 13 -13.82 -1.58 6.83
C ASN A 13 -14.62 -2.74 6.24
N SER A 14 -13.95 -3.78 5.76
CA SER A 14 -14.61 -4.95 5.19
C SER A 14 -13.81 -6.22 5.50
N SER A 15 -14.50 -7.26 5.88
CA SER A 15 -13.89 -8.58 6.10
C SER A 15 -13.82 -9.43 4.81
N ALA A 16 -14.20 -8.86 3.66
CA ALA A 16 -14.23 -9.57 2.40
C ALA A 16 -12.84 -9.85 1.81
N PHE A 17 -11.83 -9.07 2.20
CA PHE A 17 -10.51 -9.11 1.58
C PHE A 17 -9.44 -9.54 2.58
N SER A 18 -8.52 -10.41 2.15
CA SER A 18 -7.41 -10.89 2.96
C SER A 18 -6.04 -10.57 2.37
N ARG A 19 -6.00 -9.99 1.18
CA ARG A 19 -4.75 -9.64 0.49
C ARG A 19 -4.88 -8.28 -0.14
N ILE A 20 -3.80 -7.50 -0.09
CA ILE A 20 -3.76 -6.13 -0.61
C ILE A 20 -2.59 -6.00 -1.57
N ALA A 21 -2.83 -5.39 -2.73
CA ALA A 21 -1.79 -4.95 -3.65
C ALA A 21 -2.10 -3.51 -4.05
N SER A 22 -1.25 -2.59 -3.63
CA SER A 22 -1.38 -1.17 -3.90
C SER A 22 -0.16 -0.68 -4.68
N ALA A 23 -0.35 -0.34 -5.94
CA ALA A 23 0.68 0.25 -6.78
C ALA A 23 0.46 1.76 -6.85
N SER A 24 1.40 2.52 -6.29
CA SER A 24 1.35 4.00 -6.25
C SER A 24 0.04 4.54 -5.67
N GLY A 25 -0.42 3.97 -4.58
CA GLY A 25 -1.60 4.43 -3.88
C GLY A 25 -1.41 5.83 -3.29
N SER A 26 -2.49 6.59 -3.19
CA SER A 26 -2.50 7.94 -2.61
C SER A 26 -2.45 7.91 -1.08
N LEU A 27 -1.48 7.19 -0.53
CA LEU A 27 -1.35 6.94 0.91
C LEU A 27 -0.87 8.17 1.69
N TRP A 28 -0.56 9.24 0.97
CA TRP A 28 -0.25 10.57 1.52
C TRP A 28 -1.50 11.32 1.98
N TYR A 29 -2.69 10.80 1.71
CA TYR A 29 -3.95 11.45 2.07
C TYR A 29 -3.92 11.88 3.55
N PRO A 30 -4.36 13.11 3.88
CA PRO A 30 -4.26 13.63 5.24
C PRO A 30 -4.82 12.67 6.28
N ASP A 31 -4.07 12.46 7.37
CA ASP A 31 -4.42 11.58 8.50
C ASP A 31 -4.56 10.09 8.18
N PHE A 32 -4.34 9.68 6.93
CA PHE A 32 -4.51 8.26 6.57
C PHE A 32 -3.51 7.36 7.27
N ALA A 33 -2.24 7.77 7.35
CA ALA A 33 -1.22 6.98 8.05
C ALA A 33 -1.57 6.80 9.54
N ARG A 34 -2.11 7.84 10.17
CA ARG A 34 -2.58 7.76 11.56
C ARG A 34 -3.75 6.79 11.69
N PHE A 35 -4.71 6.88 10.78
CA PHE A 35 -5.84 5.95 10.74
C PHE A 35 -5.37 4.49 10.63
N VAL A 36 -4.46 4.21 9.71
CA VAL A 36 -3.93 2.84 9.51
C VAL A 36 -3.19 2.35 10.75
N THR A 37 -2.47 3.24 11.43
CA THR A 37 -1.72 2.90 12.64
C THR A 37 -2.64 2.58 13.81
N GLU A 38 -3.69 3.37 14.01
CA GLU A 38 -4.55 3.31 15.19
C GLU A 38 -5.74 2.35 15.05
N ALA A 39 -6.31 2.22 13.83
CA ALA A 39 -7.50 1.40 13.63
C ALA A 39 -7.16 -0.09 13.57
N PRO A 40 -8.05 -0.96 14.08
CA PRO A 40 -7.87 -2.40 13.90
C PRO A 40 -8.26 -2.83 12.49
N LEU A 41 -7.59 -3.85 11.97
CA LEU A 41 -8.01 -4.50 10.73
C LEU A 41 -9.38 -5.17 10.92
N ALA A 42 -10.22 -5.16 9.88
CA ALA A 42 -11.53 -5.81 9.92
C ALA A 42 -11.43 -7.33 10.04
N ARG A 43 -10.31 -7.90 9.57
CA ARG A 43 -9.96 -9.32 9.72
C ARG A 43 -8.45 -9.46 9.62
N PRO A 44 -7.87 -10.60 10.01
CA PRO A 44 -6.45 -10.86 9.72
C PRO A 44 -6.18 -10.80 8.22
N ILE A 45 -5.13 -10.08 7.83
CA ILE A 45 -4.70 -9.94 6.44
C ILE A 45 -3.52 -10.87 6.19
N ASP A 46 -3.59 -11.67 5.11
CA ASP A 46 -2.57 -12.66 4.78
C ASP A 46 -1.29 -12.00 4.30
N CYS A 47 -1.40 -10.95 3.51
CA CYS A 47 -0.24 -10.20 3.03
C CYS A 47 -0.67 -8.85 2.45
N ALA A 48 0.29 -7.92 2.39
CA ALA A 48 0.11 -6.61 1.79
C ALA A 48 1.32 -6.25 0.94
N TYR A 49 1.07 -5.78 -0.26
CA TYR A 49 2.10 -5.30 -1.19
C TYR A 49 1.87 -3.83 -1.48
N PHE A 50 2.95 -3.07 -1.38
CA PHE A 50 2.94 -1.65 -1.71
C PHE A 50 4.09 -1.34 -2.65
N SER A 51 3.85 -0.54 -3.66
CA SER A 51 4.91 -0.06 -4.53
C SER A 51 4.77 1.42 -4.80
N LEU A 52 5.89 2.04 -5.17
CA LEU A 52 5.99 3.46 -5.45
C LEU A 52 7.05 3.70 -6.50
N GLY A 53 6.81 4.64 -7.41
CA GLY A 53 7.85 5.08 -8.33
C GLY A 53 8.88 5.93 -7.60
N SER A 54 10.15 5.73 -7.89
CA SER A 54 11.24 6.42 -7.21
C SER A 54 11.22 7.95 -7.40
N LYS A 55 10.51 8.44 -8.42
CA LYS A 55 10.37 9.87 -8.71
C LYS A 55 9.02 10.46 -8.32
N GLU A 56 8.14 9.69 -7.67
CA GLU A 56 6.79 10.21 -7.36
C GLU A 56 6.79 11.34 -6.36
N ALA A 57 7.75 11.39 -5.45
CA ALA A 57 7.90 12.50 -4.51
C ALA A 57 8.49 13.76 -5.15
N LYS A 58 9.02 13.67 -6.38
CA LYS A 58 9.62 14.80 -7.11
C LYS A 58 8.57 15.50 -7.96
N THR A 59 7.70 16.25 -7.30
CA THR A 59 6.59 16.94 -7.95
C THR A 59 6.46 18.37 -7.38
N PRO A 60 6.00 19.36 -8.17
CA PRO A 60 5.72 20.70 -7.66
C PRO A 60 4.65 20.73 -6.57
N SER A 61 3.73 19.80 -6.55
CA SER A 61 2.67 19.77 -5.54
C SER A 61 3.23 19.39 -4.17
N ARG A 62 3.00 20.27 -3.20
CA ARG A 62 3.46 20.07 -1.83
C ARG A 62 2.82 18.81 -1.20
N LEU A 63 1.54 18.56 -1.48
CA LEU A 63 0.83 17.39 -0.97
C LEU A 63 1.39 16.10 -1.58
N LEU A 64 1.59 16.10 -2.91
CA LEU A 64 2.07 14.92 -3.60
C LEU A 64 3.53 14.57 -3.26
N ARG A 65 4.33 15.55 -2.81
CA ARG A 65 5.69 15.26 -2.35
C ARG A 65 5.72 14.41 -1.08
N ASN A 66 4.62 14.36 -0.35
CA ASN A 66 4.49 13.55 0.86
C ASN A 66 4.19 12.08 0.57
N VAL A 67 4.10 11.69 -0.70
CA VAL A 67 3.70 10.32 -1.09
C VAL A 67 4.65 9.26 -0.52
N ALA A 68 5.96 9.51 -0.58
CA ALA A 68 6.94 8.55 -0.06
C ALA A 68 6.82 8.40 1.46
N THR A 69 6.74 9.52 2.18
CA THR A 69 6.59 9.51 3.63
C THR A 69 5.30 8.83 4.07
N GLY A 70 4.19 9.12 3.40
CA GLY A 70 2.90 8.50 3.70
C GLY A 70 2.93 6.98 3.45
N THR A 71 3.52 6.57 2.34
CA THR A 71 3.66 5.15 2.01
C THR A 71 4.53 4.43 3.04
N ASP A 72 5.66 5.02 3.43
CA ASP A 72 6.55 4.43 4.44
C ASP A 72 5.83 4.21 5.77
N LYS A 73 5.05 5.18 6.20
CA LYS A 73 4.29 5.08 7.46
C LYS A 73 3.22 3.98 7.39
N VAL A 74 2.53 3.86 6.27
CA VAL A 74 1.52 2.81 6.07
C VAL A 74 2.17 1.43 6.06
N VAL A 75 3.29 1.26 5.36
CA VAL A 75 4.05 0.01 5.34
C VAL A 75 4.48 -0.38 6.75
N ALA A 76 5.04 0.56 7.51
CA ALA A 76 5.46 0.33 8.89
C ALA A 76 4.28 -0.08 9.77
N ALA A 77 3.11 0.53 9.59
CA ALA A 77 1.91 0.20 10.35
C ALA A 77 1.44 -1.23 10.07
N PHE A 78 1.42 -1.65 8.80
CA PHE A 78 1.06 -3.03 8.46
C PHE A 78 2.04 -4.04 9.05
N ARG A 79 3.33 -3.76 8.99
CA ARG A 79 4.35 -4.62 9.62
C ARG A 79 4.17 -4.71 11.13
N SER A 80 3.86 -3.60 11.78
CA SER A 80 3.58 -3.58 13.23
C SER A 80 2.35 -4.40 13.60
N LYS A 81 1.40 -4.54 12.70
CA LYS A 81 0.21 -5.37 12.90
C LYS A 81 0.47 -6.85 12.63
N GLY A 82 1.71 -7.23 12.30
CA GLY A 82 2.07 -8.61 12.02
C GLY A 82 1.71 -9.09 10.63
N VAL A 83 1.37 -8.18 9.72
CA VAL A 83 1.03 -8.53 8.33
C VAL A 83 2.31 -8.71 7.51
N PRO A 84 2.52 -9.86 6.84
CA PRO A 84 3.62 -9.99 5.88
C PRO A 84 3.50 -8.92 4.80
N THR A 85 4.47 -8.01 4.73
CA THR A 85 4.37 -6.81 3.91
C THR A 85 5.61 -6.65 3.05
N GLN A 86 5.39 -6.43 1.76
CA GLN A 86 6.43 -6.14 0.77
C GLN A 86 6.29 -4.70 0.31
N PHE A 87 7.39 -3.97 0.28
CA PHE A 87 7.48 -2.68 -0.37
C PHE A 87 8.47 -2.77 -1.52
N GLU A 88 8.09 -2.25 -2.69
CA GLU A 88 8.95 -2.22 -3.88
C GLU A 88 9.03 -0.82 -4.43
N SER A 89 10.25 -0.29 -4.59
CA SER A 89 10.49 0.97 -5.28
C SER A 89 10.78 0.68 -6.75
N ASN A 90 10.01 1.28 -7.64
CA ASN A 90 10.16 1.10 -9.09
C ASN A 90 10.77 2.35 -9.72
N PRO A 91 11.60 2.21 -10.78
CA PRO A 91 12.12 3.39 -11.48
C PRO A 91 11.00 4.24 -12.07
N GLY A 92 11.13 5.55 -11.99
CA GLY A 92 10.25 6.48 -12.66
C GLY A 92 9.17 7.10 -11.77
N ASN A 93 8.25 7.80 -12.43
CA ASN A 93 7.17 8.54 -11.79
C ASN A 93 5.91 7.68 -11.66
N HIS A 94 4.83 8.30 -11.23
CA HIS A 94 3.53 7.67 -11.01
C HIS A 94 3.00 6.92 -12.24
N PHE A 95 3.30 7.41 -13.43
CA PHE A 95 2.73 6.90 -14.67
C PHE A 95 3.62 5.90 -15.41
N LYS A 96 4.81 5.60 -14.91
CA LYS A 96 5.71 4.70 -15.59
C LYS A 96 5.29 3.24 -15.37
N GLU A 97 5.03 2.53 -16.47
CA GLU A 97 4.72 1.10 -16.51
C GLU A 97 3.68 0.65 -15.49
N PRO A 98 2.49 1.30 -15.42
CA PRO A 98 1.50 0.98 -14.40
C PRO A 98 1.00 -0.47 -14.50
N THR A 99 0.86 -1.01 -15.69
CA THR A 99 0.42 -2.40 -15.90
C THR A 99 1.43 -3.40 -15.33
N LEU A 100 2.70 -3.19 -15.57
CA LEU A 100 3.76 -4.07 -15.05
C LEU A 100 3.83 -4.01 -13.53
N ARG A 101 3.74 -2.82 -12.95
CA ARG A 101 3.74 -2.64 -11.49
C ARG A 101 2.57 -3.34 -10.84
N MET A 102 1.39 -3.21 -11.41
CA MET A 102 0.19 -3.87 -10.89
C MET A 102 0.30 -5.38 -11.02
N ALA A 103 0.78 -5.88 -12.16
CA ALA A 103 0.97 -7.30 -12.37
C ALA A 103 1.95 -7.89 -11.35
N ARG A 104 3.04 -7.21 -11.04
CA ARG A 104 3.99 -7.64 -10.01
C ARG A 104 3.34 -7.71 -8.63
N GLY A 105 2.56 -6.70 -8.27
CA GLY A 105 1.88 -6.66 -6.99
C GLY A 105 0.86 -7.78 -6.83
N ILE A 106 0.05 -8.01 -7.86
CA ILE A 106 -0.94 -9.09 -7.86
C ILE A 106 -0.23 -10.45 -7.80
N ALA A 107 0.78 -10.67 -8.63
CA ALA A 107 1.53 -11.92 -8.64
C ALA A 107 2.15 -12.22 -7.27
N TRP A 108 2.74 -11.22 -6.64
CA TRP A 108 3.30 -11.39 -5.31
C TRP A 108 2.20 -11.75 -4.30
N ALA A 109 1.09 -11.02 -4.31
CA ALA A 109 0.02 -11.21 -3.35
C ALA A 109 -0.63 -12.59 -3.45
N ILE A 110 -0.89 -13.08 -4.67
CA ILE A 110 -1.52 -14.39 -4.85
C ILE A 110 -0.56 -15.55 -4.63
N SER A 111 0.76 -15.33 -4.75
CA SER A 111 1.76 -16.38 -4.54
C SER A 111 2.08 -16.60 -3.06
N ARG A 112 1.67 -15.70 -2.15
CA ARG A 112 1.91 -15.86 -0.72
C ARG A 112 0.97 -16.88 -0.13
N GLN A 113 1.52 -17.79 0.67
CA GLN A 113 0.67 -18.69 1.47
C GLN A 113 0.05 -17.92 2.63
N ALA A 114 -1.19 -18.29 3.00
CA ALA A 114 -1.81 -17.71 4.18
C ALA A 114 -0.96 -18.07 5.42
N PRO A 115 -0.74 -17.11 6.34
CA PRO A 115 -0.05 -17.42 7.59
C PRO A 115 -0.76 -18.52 8.36
N ASN A 116 0.01 -19.34 9.04
CA ASN A 116 -0.52 -20.39 9.90
C ASN A 116 -1.09 -19.72 11.16
N ARG A 117 -2.41 -19.74 11.28
CA ARG A 117 -3.12 -19.08 12.38
C ARG A 117 -3.80 -20.09 13.31
#